data_fc7dbc4c33ef10e97358474286ba001b
#
_entry.id   fc7dbc4c33ef10e97358474286ba001b
#
_cell.length_a   1.000
_cell.length_b   1.000
_cell.length_c   1.000
_cell.angle_alpha   90.00
_cell.angle_beta   90.00
_cell.angle_gamma   90.00
#
_symmetry.space_group_name_H-M   'P 1'
#
loop_
_entity.id
_entity.type
_entity.pdbx_description
1 polymer ?
#
loop_
_entity_poly.entity_id
_entity_poly.type
_entity_poly.pdbx_seq_one_letter_code
_entity_poly.pdbx_strand_id
1 'polypeptide(L)'
;QMSIMKWIIFCNNSKYLAHFYTPFFILLLTCLSLCYNIIKSNNLQCLKENLLMDKVIIYTDGACSGNPGPGGWGSILMMGENRKEISGGKKDTTNNVMELTAVIEALKLLKRPCKVDLYSDSAYVVNAFLQNWILGWIKNGWKNSSKEEVKNKELWQELFSLTKIHDVTFHKVKGHADNEYNNRCDELARNAIK
;
A
#
# COMPACT_ATOMS: atom_id res chain seq x y z
N GLN A 1 13.04 35.36 -14.32
CA GLN A 1 13.54 33.97 -14.30
C GLN A 1 14.07 33.63 -15.67
N MET A 2 15.40 33.85 -15.91
CA MET A 2 16.05 33.37 -17.12
C MET A 2 16.27 31.86 -17.01
N SER A 3 15.75 31.10 -17.97
CA SER A 3 15.91 29.66 -18.04
C SER A 3 17.38 29.26 -18.06
N ILE A 4 17.76 28.21 -17.33
CA ILE A 4 19.11 27.62 -17.27
C ILE A 4 19.72 27.40 -18.67
N MET A 5 18.88 27.11 -19.67
CA MET A 5 19.31 27.00 -21.08
C MET A 5 19.86 28.31 -21.68
N LYS A 6 19.34 29.48 -21.32
CA LYS A 6 19.85 30.75 -21.79
C LYS A 6 21.22 31.10 -21.21
N TRP A 7 21.50 30.62 -20.00
CA TRP A 7 22.80 30.79 -19.34
C TRP A 7 23.91 29.95 -19.99
N ILE A 8 23.60 28.71 -20.38
CA ILE A 8 24.55 27.83 -21.08
C ILE A 8 24.94 28.39 -22.45
N ILE A 9 23.98 29.01 -23.17
CA ILE A 9 24.27 29.64 -24.49
C ILE A 9 25.10 30.92 -24.32
N PHE A 10 24.90 31.67 -23.23
CA PHE A 10 25.66 32.90 -22.96
C PHE A 10 27.13 32.61 -22.62
N CYS A 11 27.42 31.53 -21.91
CA CYS A 11 28.81 31.12 -21.58
C CYS A 11 29.60 30.59 -22.77
N ASN A 12 28.96 30.11 -23.83
CA ASN A 12 29.65 29.55 -25.00
C ASN A 12 30.13 30.61 -26.02
N ASN A 13 29.71 31.88 -25.86
CA ASN A 13 30.06 32.95 -26.85
C ASN A 13 31.07 33.98 -26.35
N SER A 14 31.65 33.88 -25.16
CA SER A 14 32.64 34.80 -24.66
C SER A 14 34.05 34.21 -24.75
N LYS A 15 34.78 34.63 -25.80
CA LYS A 15 36.19 34.28 -26.04
C LYS A 15 37.19 34.81 -25.00
N TYR A 16 36.74 35.37 -23.85
CA TYR A 16 37.60 36.08 -22.89
C TYR A 16 37.55 35.55 -21.46
N LEU A 17 37.00 34.35 -21.19
CA LEU A 17 36.94 33.82 -19.82
C LEU A 17 37.60 32.42 -19.64
N ALA A 18 38.67 32.17 -20.42
CA ALA A 18 39.34 30.86 -20.43
C ALA A 18 40.40 30.66 -19.33
N HIS A 19 40.59 31.56 -18.37
CA HIS A 19 41.74 31.44 -17.46
C HIS A 19 41.45 31.39 -15.95
N PHE A 20 40.18 31.35 -15.48
CA PHE A 20 39.91 31.32 -14.04
C PHE A 20 38.76 30.38 -13.59
N TYR A 21 38.33 29.42 -14.39
CA TYR A 21 37.40 28.41 -13.88
C TYR A 21 38.18 27.20 -13.38
N THR A 22 38.34 27.18 -12.06
CA THR A 22 39.00 26.11 -11.29
C THR A 22 38.36 24.74 -11.60
N PRO A 23 39.14 23.64 -11.54
CA PRO A 23 38.62 22.26 -11.70
C PRO A 23 37.40 21.93 -10.80
N PHE A 24 37.21 22.72 -9.76
CA PHE A 24 36.07 22.62 -8.83
C PHE A 24 34.73 22.96 -9.50
N PHE A 25 34.67 23.95 -10.41
CA PHE A 25 33.40 24.32 -11.07
C PHE A 25 32.99 23.30 -12.13
N ILE A 26 33.94 22.70 -12.82
CA ILE A 26 33.72 21.62 -13.79
C ILE A 26 33.26 20.37 -13.02
N LEU A 27 33.85 20.07 -11.87
CA LEU A 27 33.47 18.96 -11.01
C LEU A 27 32.03 19.15 -10.45
N LEU A 28 31.66 20.36 -10.08
CA LEU A 28 30.30 20.68 -9.62
C LEU A 28 29.24 20.49 -10.72
N LEU A 29 29.54 20.94 -11.94
CA LEU A 29 28.64 20.78 -13.10
C LEU A 29 28.49 19.31 -13.51
N THR A 30 29.57 18.52 -13.47
CA THR A 30 29.51 17.07 -13.73
C THR A 30 28.74 16.33 -12.63
N CYS A 31 28.93 16.72 -11.38
CA CYS A 31 28.19 16.15 -10.25
C CYS A 31 26.67 16.45 -10.34
N LEU A 32 26.29 17.68 -10.67
CA LEU A 32 24.89 18.07 -10.90
C LEU A 32 24.28 17.35 -12.11
N SER A 33 25.04 17.16 -13.19
CA SER A 33 24.59 16.40 -14.36
C SER A 33 24.40 14.91 -14.04
N LEU A 34 25.32 14.32 -13.26
CA LEU A 34 25.20 12.94 -12.78
C LEU A 34 23.99 12.78 -11.84
N CYS A 35 23.79 13.67 -10.88
CA CYS A 35 22.64 13.66 -10.01
C CYS A 35 21.33 13.79 -10.80
N TYR A 36 21.25 14.70 -11.78
CA TYR A 36 20.09 14.84 -12.64
C TYR A 36 19.79 13.57 -13.45
N ASN A 37 20.81 12.92 -14.02
CA ASN A 37 20.65 11.69 -14.78
C ASN A 37 20.24 10.51 -13.89
N ILE A 38 20.76 10.41 -12.66
CA ILE A 38 20.35 9.40 -11.66
C ILE A 38 18.89 9.60 -11.25
N ILE A 39 18.48 10.83 -10.95
CA ILE A 39 17.08 11.14 -10.60
C ILE A 39 16.15 10.84 -11.78
N LYS A 40 16.53 11.20 -13.00
CA LYS A 40 15.76 10.91 -14.21
C LYS A 40 15.66 9.40 -14.48
N SER A 41 16.77 8.66 -14.31
CA SER A 41 16.81 7.20 -14.45
C SER A 41 15.92 6.50 -13.43
N ASN A 42 16.02 6.89 -12.15
CA ASN A 42 15.20 6.32 -11.07
C ASN A 42 13.71 6.60 -11.26
N ASN A 43 13.35 7.82 -11.70
CA ASN A 43 11.95 8.15 -12.02
C ASN A 43 11.43 7.33 -13.21
N LEU A 44 12.23 7.10 -14.25
CA LEU A 44 11.84 6.29 -15.40
C LEU A 44 11.73 4.81 -15.03
N GLN A 45 12.60 4.31 -14.16
CA GLN A 45 12.56 2.96 -13.63
C GLN A 45 11.30 2.74 -12.79
N CYS A 46 11.01 3.63 -11.85
CA CYS A 46 9.81 3.61 -11.01
C CYS A 46 8.52 3.66 -11.84
N LEU A 47 8.47 4.51 -12.89
CA LEU A 47 7.34 4.57 -13.80
C LEU A 47 7.17 3.26 -14.62
N LYS A 48 8.25 2.63 -15.04
CA LYS A 48 8.20 1.33 -15.73
C LYS A 48 7.72 0.21 -14.80
N GLU A 49 8.20 0.18 -13.57
CA GLU A 49 7.78 -0.80 -12.57
C GLU A 49 6.29 -0.65 -12.24
N ASN A 50 5.79 0.58 -12.07
CA ASN A 50 4.37 0.86 -11.85
C ASN A 50 3.48 0.49 -13.07
N LEU A 51 3.99 0.63 -14.29
CA LEU A 51 3.29 0.23 -15.53
C LEU A 51 3.24 -1.30 -15.73
N LEU A 52 4.16 -2.03 -15.11
CA LEU A 52 4.28 -3.49 -15.21
C LEU A 52 3.65 -4.24 -14.02
N MET A 53 3.15 -3.51 -12.99
CA MET A 53 2.49 -4.15 -11.86
C MET A 53 1.15 -4.72 -12.27
N ASP A 54 0.93 -5.99 -11.97
CA ASP A 54 -0.37 -6.61 -12.15
C ASP A 54 -1.43 -5.91 -11.30
N LYS A 55 -2.57 -5.65 -11.92
CA LYS A 55 -3.73 -5.13 -11.22
C LYS A 55 -4.53 -6.29 -10.63
N VAL A 56 -4.71 -6.25 -9.30
CA VAL A 56 -5.49 -7.24 -8.55
C VAL A 56 -6.63 -6.53 -7.82
N ILE A 57 -7.83 -7.08 -7.92
CA ILE A 57 -8.99 -6.65 -7.14
C ILE A 57 -9.20 -7.67 -6.03
N ILE A 58 -9.35 -7.19 -4.79
CA ILE A 58 -9.55 -8.03 -3.62
C ILE A 58 -10.80 -7.57 -2.88
N TYR A 59 -11.69 -8.53 -2.55
CA TYR A 59 -12.78 -8.34 -1.60
C TYR A 59 -12.51 -9.17 -0.36
N THR A 60 -12.82 -8.62 0.82
CA THR A 60 -12.56 -9.28 2.10
C THR A 60 -13.68 -9.04 3.09
N ASP A 61 -13.97 -10.07 3.91
CA ASP A 61 -14.89 -9.98 5.02
C ASP A 61 -14.47 -10.91 6.17
N GLY A 62 -14.89 -10.58 7.39
CA GLY A 62 -14.67 -11.35 8.59
C GLY A 62 -15.95 -11.47 9.41
N ALA A 63 -16.21 -12.66 9.94
CA ALA A 63 -17.37 -12.94 10.77
C ALA A 63 -16.96 -13.61 12.10
N CYS A 64 -17.73 -13.37 13.16
CA CYS A 64 -17.54 -14.01 14.46
C CYS A 64 -18.87 -14.39 15.08
N SER A 65 -18.98 -15.62 15.55
CA SER A 65 -20.14 -16.09 16.32
C SER A 65 -19.93 -15.86 17.81
N GLY A 66 -20.33 -14.67 18.27
CA GLY A 66 -19.93 -14.11 19.55
C GLY A 66 -18.70 -13.19 19.37
N ASN A 67 -18.37 -12.39 20.38
CA ASN A 67 -17.23 -11.44 20.29
C ASN A 67 -16.61 -11.17 21.68
N PRO A 68 -15.69 -12.05 22.17
CA PRO A 68 -14.99 -13.13 21.46
C PRO A 68 -15.82 -14.41 21.26
N GLY A 69 -15.37 -15.26 20.32
CA GLY A 69 -15.96 -16.57 20.00
C GLY A 69 -15.36 -17.18 18.74
N PRO A 70 -15.94 -18.28 18.22
CA PRO A 70 -15.51 -18.84 16.94
C PRO A 70 -15.72 -17.84 15.82
N GLY A 71 -14.72 -17.67 14.97
CA GLY A 71 -14.78 -16.75 13.85
C GLY A 71 -14.21 -17.34 12.56
N GLY A 72 -14.58 -16.73 11.45
CA GLY A 72 -14.10 -17.06 10.13
C GLY A 72 -13.83 -15.82 9.31
N TRP A 73 -13.07 -15.98 8.26
CA TRP A 73 -12.75 -14.94 7.29
C TRP A 73 -12.86 -15.49 5.87
N GLY A 74 -13.17 -14.61 4.93
CA GLY A 74 -13.28 -14.93 3.52
C GLY A 74 -12.71 -13.82 2.66
N SER A 75 -12.07 -14.21 1.55
CA SER A 75 -11.53 -13.25 0.59
C SER A 75 -11.62 -13.77 -0.84
N ILE A 76 -11.85 -12.86 -1.77
CA ILE A 76 -11.88 -13.11 -3.21
C ILE A 76 -10.80 -12.27 -3.87
N LEU A 77 -9.93 -12.90 -4.63
CA LEU A 77 -8.89 -12.24 -5.41
C LEU A 77 -9.19 -12.41 -6.90
N MET A 78 -9.11 -11.32 -7.65
CA MET A 78 -9.35 -11.30 -9.10
C MET A 78 -8.19 -10.61 -9.82
N MET A 79 -7.66 -11.26 -10.86
CA MET A 79 -6.60 -10.74 -11.72
C MET A 79 -6.94 -11.13 -13.18
N GLY A 80 -7.39 -10.14 -13.96
CA GLY A 80 -7.97 -10.41 -15.28
C GLY A 80 -9.18 -11.33 -15.16
N GLU A 81 -9.18 -12.44 -15.90
CA GLU A 81 -10.24 -13.46 -15.85
C GLU A 81 -10.07 -14.48 -14.70
N ASN A 82 -8.92 -14.47 -14.04
CA ASN A 82 -8.65 -15.41 -12.96
C ASN A 82 -9.31 -14.93 -11.66
N ARG A 83 -10.06 -15.83 -11.01
CA ARG A 83 -10.68 -15.62 -9.71
C ARG A 83 -10.23 -16.70 -8.75
N LYS A 84 -9.91 -16.33 -7.52
CA LYS A 84 -9.56 -17.23 -6.42
C LYS A 84 -10.31 -16.83 -5.18
N GLU A 85 -10.96 -17.80 -4.55
CA GLU A 85 -11.60 -17.67 -3.24
C GLU A 85 -10.76 -18.37 -2.19
N ILE A 86 -10.64 -17.75 -1.03
CA ILE A 86 -9.96 -18.32 0.13
C ILE A 86 -10.75 -18.01 1.39
N SER A 87 -10.69 -18.91 2.34
CA SER A 87 -11.34 -18.72 3.66
C SER A 87 -10.60 -19.51 4.73
N GLY A 88 -10.82 -19.15 5.98
CA GLY A 88 -10.30 -19.88 7.13
C GLY A 88 -10.99 -19.46 8.40
N GLY A 89 -10.81 -20.23 9.48
CA GLY A 89 -11.50 -20.00 10.75
C GLY A 89 -10.57 -20.13 11.96
N LYS A 90 -10.99 -19.55 13.08
CA LYS A 90 -10.32 -19.62 14.38
C LYS A 90 -11.36 -19.81 15.48
N LYS A 91 -11.09 -20.74 16.44
CA LYS A 91 -12.06 -21.13 17.49
C LYS A 91 -12.31 -20.02 18.52
N ASP A 92 -11.30 -19.22 18.82
CA ASP A 92 -11.40 -18.11 19.77
C ASP A 92 -10.78 -16.86 19.15
N THR A 93 -11.64 -15.90 18.82
CA THR A 93 -11.26 -14.70 18.10
C THR A 93 -12.30 -13.59 18.27
N THR A 94 -12.09 -12.48 17.58
CA THR A 94 -13.05 -11.37 17.50
C THR A 94 -13.30 -11.01 16.04
N ASN A 95 -14.42 -10.33 15.79
CA ASN A 95 -14.75 -9.86 14.43
C ASN A 95 -13.60 -9.06 13.81
N ASN A 96 -13.05 -8.09 14.55
CA ASN A 96 -11.94 -7.25 14.06
C ASN A 96 -10.68 -8.06 13.70
N VAL A 97 -10.40 -9.13 14.44
CA VAL A 97 -9.28 -10.04 14.12
C VAL A 97 -9.53 -10.76 12.81
N MET A 98 -10.77 -11.22 12.56
CA MET A 98 -11.13 -11.92 11.33
C MET A 98 -11.10 -11.00 10.12
N GLU A 99 -11.60 -9.76 10.26
CA GLU A 99 -11.52 -8.73 9.22
C GLU A 99 -10.05 -8.42 8.82
N LEU A 100 -9.17 -8.24 9.82
CA LEU A 100 -7.73 -8.05 9.56
C LEU A 100 -7.09 -9.27 8.90
N THR A 101 -7.42 -10.47 9.40
CA THR A 101 -6.88 -11.73 8.88
C THR A 101 -7.28 -11.94 7.43
N ALA A 102 -8.53 -11.62 7.05
CA ALA A 102 -8.99 -11.71 5.66
C ALA A 102 -8.10 -10.91 4.69
N VAL A 103 -7.77 -9.68 5.07
CA VAL A 103 -6.90 -8.81 4.26
C VAL A 103 -5.47 -9.32 4.22
N ILE A 104 -4.91 -9.69 5.37
CA ILE A 104 -3.54 -10.19 5.49
C ILE A 104 -3.34 -11.45 4.64
N GLU A 105 -4.24 -12.43 4.78
CA GLU A 105 -4.11 -13.70 4.05
C GLU A 105 -4.31 -13.52 2.54
N ALA A 106 -5.16 -12.58 2.12
CA ALA A 106 -5.31 -12.24 0.70
C ALA A 106 -4.01 -11.63 0.14
N LEU A 107 -3.40 -10.66 0.83
CA LEU A 107 -2.18 -10.02 0.38
C LEU A 107 -0.97 -10.97 0.37
N LYS A 108 -0.86 -11.88 1.34
CA LYS A 108 0.18 -12.93 1.38
C LYS A 108 0.19 -13.86 0.17
N LEU A 109 -0.94 -14.05 -0.50
CA LEU A 109 -1.01 -14.88 -1.70
C LEU A 109 -0.35 -14.25 -2.92
N LEU A 110 -0.15 -12.95 -2.92
CA LEU A 110 0.48 -12.23 -4.01
C LEU A 110 2.00 -12.46 -3.98
N LYS A 111 2.51 -13.20 -4.96
CA LYS A 111 3.92 -13.62 -5.02
C LYS A 111 4.90 -12.53 -5.47
N ARG A 112 4.40 -11.41 -5.97
CA ARG A 112 5.18 -10.27 -6.48
C ARG A 112 4.47 -8.97 -6.17
N PRO A 113 5.15 -7.81 -6.20
CA PRO A 113 4.49 -6.52 -6.04
C PRO A 113 3.34 -6.35 -7.04
N CYS A 114 2.17 -5.96 -6.55
CA CYS A 114 0.96 -5.75 -7.34
C CYS A 114 0.34 -4.40 -7.00
N LYS A 115 -0.42 -3.86 -7.95
CA LYS A 115 -1.36 -2.78 -7.69
C LYS A 115 -2.70 -3.39 -7.25
N VAL A 116 -3.11 -3.11 -6.03
CA VAL A 116 -4.26 -3.77 -5.39
C VAL A 116 -5.36 -2.75 -5.12
N ASP A 117 -6.56 -2.98 -5.69
CA ASP A 117 -7.79 -2.33 -5.25
C ASP A 117 -8.48 -3.25 -4.23
N LEU A 118 -8.46 -2.89 -2.95
CA LEU A 118 -9.00 -3.70 -1.85
C LEU A 118 -10.33 -3.11 -1.36
N TYR A 119 -11.37 -3.94 -1.41
CA TYR A 119 -12.74 -3.61 -1.02
C TYR A 119 -13.12 -4.34 0.25
N SER A 120 -13.60 -3.62 1.26
CA SER A 120 -14.14 -4.18 2.50
C SER A 120 -15.21 -3.25 3.08
N ASP A 121 -16.21 -3.81 3.74
CA ASP A 121 -17.18 -3.05 4.52
C ASP A 121 -16.73 -2.78 5.95
N SER A 122 -15.63 -3.39 6.37
CA SER A 122 -15.01 -3.13 7.67
C SER A 122 -14.56 -1.69 7.83
N ALA A 123 -15.29 -0.91 8.61
CA ALA A 123 -14.86 0.44 8.99
C ALA A 123 -13.57 0.40 9.80
N TYR A 124 -13.33 -0.66 10.57
CA TYR A 124 -12.12 -0.82 11.39
C TYR A 124 -10.88 -0.93 10.51
N VAL A 125 -10.92 -1.72 9.46
CA VAL A 125 -9.78 -1.89 8.54
C VAL A 125 -9.62 -0.68 7.62
N VAL A 126 -10.69 -0.31 6.91
CA VAL A 126 -10.60 0.69 5.84
C VAL A 126 -10.27 2.09 6.40
N ASN A 127 -10.91 2.50 7.51
CA ASN A 127 -10.66 3.83 8.06
C ASN A 127 -9.24 3.97 8.64
N ALA A 128 -8.62 2.89 9.11
CA ALA A 128 -7.26 2.93 9.63
C ALA A 128 -6.25 3.43 8.56
N PHE A 129 -6.51 3.13 7.29
CA PHE A 129 -5.72 3.62 6.17
C PHE A 129 -6.23 4.96 5.64
N LEU A 130 -7.54 5.11 5.39
CA LEU A 130 -8.11 6.34 4.82
C LEU A 130 -7.96 7.55 5.76
N GLN A 131 -8.02 7.34 7.07
CA GLN A 131 -7.88 8.39 8.08
C GLN A 131 -6.47 8.46 8.69
N ASN A 132 -5.50 7.71 8.12
CA ASN A 132 -4.10 7.70 8.55
C ASN A 132 -3.88 7.31 10.03
N TRP A 133 -4.76 6.49 10.63
CA TRP A 133 -4.58 6.04 12.02
C TRP A 133 -3.27 5.30 12.21
N ILE A 134 -2.90 4.43 11.25
CA ILE A 134 -1.67 3.63 11.29
C ILE A 134 -0.44 4.53 11.38
N LEU A 135 -0.37 5.62 10.60
CA LEU A 135 0.76 6.55 10.65
C LEU A 135 0.85 7.25 12.03
N GLY A 136 -0.32 7.57 12.61
CA GLY A 136 -0.40 8.09 13.98
C GLY A 136 0.10 7.09 15.02
N TRP A 137 -0.30 5.82 14.91
CA TRP A 137 0.15 4.76 15.82
C TRP A 137 1.65 4.51 15.72
N ILE A 138 2.21 4.46 14.52
CA ILE A 138 3.66 4.29 14.30
C ILE A 138 4.42 5.44 14.95
N LYS A 139 4.00 6.70 14.71
CA LYS A 139 4.62 7.89 15.31
C LYS A 139 4.58 7.87 16.86
N ASN A 140 3.52 7.30 17.43
CA ASN A 140 3.31 7.23 18.87
C ASN A 140 3.78 5.90 19.49
N GLY A 141 4.62 5.11 18.81
CA GLY A 141 5.13 3.84 19.32
C GLY A 141 4.05 2.77 19.50
N TRP A 142 3.07 2.72 18.57
CA TRP A 142 1.93 1.79 18.57
C TRP A 142 0.99 1.98 19.77
N LYS A 143 0.78 3.25 20.16
CA LYS A 143 -0.18 3.65 21.19
C LYS A 143 -1.33 4.44 20.57
N ASN A 144 -2.54 4.22 21.11
CA ASN A 144 -3.73 4.98 20.76
C ASN A 144 -3.74 6.38 21.40
N SER A 145 -4.80 7.17 21.20
CA SER A 145 -4.98 8.50 21.80
C SER A 145 -5.00 8.48 23.31
N SER A 146 -5.44 7.37 23.93
CA SER A 146 -5.44 7.15 25.38
C SER A 146 -4.09 6.66 25.93
N LYS A 147 -3.03 6.62 25.09
CA LYS A 147 -1.69 6.12 25.42
C LYS A 147 -1.62 4.61 25.75
N GLU A 148 -2.68 3.87 25.49
CA GLU A 148 -2.74 2.42 25.60
C GLU A 148 -2.17 1.77 24.31
N GLU A 149 -1.73 0.53 24.40
CA GLU A 149 -1.30 -0.23 23.24
C GLU A 149 -2.45 -0.44 22.25
N VAL A 150 -2.16 -0.30 20.95
CA VAL A 150 -3.17 -0.51 19.90
C VAL A 150 -3.63 -1.96 19.91
N LYS A 151 -4.94 -2.18 19.98
CA LYS A 151 -5.52 -3.53 19.89
C LYS A 151 -5.14 -4.20 18.57
N ASN A 152 -4.81 -5.50 18.62
CA ASN A 152 -4.38 -6.29 17.46
C ASN A 152 -3.12 -5.73 16.79
N LYS A 153 -2.20 -5.15 17.57
CA LYS A 153 -0.99 -4.47 17.10
C LYS A 153 -0.18 -5.32 16.13
N GLU A 154 0.04 -6.60 16.43
CA GLU A 154 0.83 -7.51 15.60
C GLU A 154 0.21 -7.67 14.21
N LEU A 155 -1.12 -7.85 14.13
CA LEU A 155 -1.83 -7.94 12.86
C LEU A 155 -1.75 -6.63 12.06
N TRP A 156 -1.84 -5.49 12.75
CA TRP A 156 -1.66 -4.18 12.10
C TRP A 156 -0.24 -3.98 11.56
N GLN A 157 0.77 -4.42 12.30
CA GLN A 157 2.17 -4.37 11.87
C GLN A 157 2.40 -5.25 10.64
N GLU A 158 1.85 -6.46 10.67
CA GLU A 158 1.89 -7.39 9.55
C GLU A 158 1.20 -6.81 8.31
N LEU A 159 -0.04 -6.33 8.46
CA LEU A 159 -0.78 -5.69 7.37
C LEU A 159 -0.02 -4.49 6.80
N PHE A 160 0.50 -3.62 7.67
CA PHE A 160 1.28 -2.46 7.22
C PHE A 160 2.55 -2.88 6.47
N SER A 161 3.22 -3.96 6.86
CA SER A 161 4.39 -4.47 6.14
C SER A 161 4.01 -4.93 4.72
N LEU A 162 2.86 -5.59 4.55
CA LEU A 162 2.35 -6.02 3.25
C LEU A 162 1.99 -4.83 2.35
N THR A 163 1.45 -3.75 2.90
CA THR A 163 1.19 -2.52 2.13
C THR A 163 2.46 -1.76 1.72
N LYS A 164 3.65 -2.17 2.19
CA LYS A 164 4.94 -1.68 1.67
C LYS A 164 5.44 -2.48 0.48
N ILE A 165 4.97 -3.72 0.35
CA ILE A 165 5.31 -4.60 -0.77
C ILE A 165 4.39 -4.34 -1.96
N HIS A 166 3.10 -4.10 -1.70
CA HIS A 166 2.06 -3.89 -2.71
C HIS A 166 1.57 -2.43 -2.67
N ASP A 167 1.20 -1.89 -3.83
CA ASP A 167 0.51 -0.59 -3.92
C ASP A 167 -0.99 -0.80 -3.66
N VAL A 168 -1.41 -0.66 -2.40
CA VAL A 168 -2.77 -1.01 -1.96
C VAL A 168 -3.63 0.24 -1.80
N THR A 169 -4.72 0.31 -2.57
CA THR A 169 -5.78 1.31 -2.42
C THR A 169 -6.98 0.68 -1.71
N PHE A 170 -7.36 1.23 -0.56
CA PHE A 170 -8.49 0.75 0.23
C PHE A 170 -9.79 1.45 -0.19
N HIS A 171 -10.83 0.66 -0.44
CA HIS A 171 -12.16 1.13 -0.80
C HIS A 171 -13.19 0.60 0.21
N LYS A 172 -13.97 1.52 0.80
CA LYS A 172 -15.07 1.13 1.67
C LYS A 172 -16.30 0.80 0.83
N VAL A 173 -16.84 -0.39 1.02
CA VAL A 173 -18.12 -0.79 0.47
C VAL A 173 -19.20 -0.78 1.55
N LYS A 174 -20.47 -0.78 1.15
CA LYS A 174 -21.60 -0.92 2.06
C LYS A 174 -21.85 -2.41 2.29
N GLY A 175 -21.83 -2.83 3.56
CA GLY A 175 -22.17 -4.21 3.93
C GLY A 175 -23.61 -4.56 3.56
N HIS A 176 -23.87 -5.82 3.21
CA HIS A 176 -25.19 -6.36 2.85
C HIS A 176 -25.96 -5.56 1.78
N ALA A 177 -25.23 -4.84 0.89
CA ALA A 177 -25.79 -4.15 -0.27
C ALA A 177 -25.70 -5.03 -1.52
N ASP A 178 -26.04 -4.47 -2.69
CA ASP A 178 -26.02 -5.15 -4.00
C ASP A 178 -24.59 -5.41 -4.52
N ASN A 179 -23.63 -5.74 -3.62
CA ASN A 179 -22.27 -6.10 -3.98
C ASN A 179 -22.08 -7.61 -3.85
N GLU A 180 -22.20 -8.30 -4.97
CA GLU A 180 -22.09 -9.76 -5.08
C GLU A 180 -20.81 -10.31 -4.43
N TYR A 181 -19.66 -9.66 -4.67
CA TYR A 181 -18.37 -10.13 -4.17
C TYR A 181 -18.23 -9.94 -2.66
N ASN A 182 -18.74 -8.84 -2.10
CA ASN A 182 -18.75 -8.65 -0.64
C ASN A 182 -19.67 -9.67 0.04
N ASN A 183 -20.87 -9.86 -0.50
CA ASN A 183 -21.82 -10.87 0.01
C ASN A 183 -21.22 -12.28 -0.06
N ARG A 184 -20.47 -12.59 -1.11
CA ARG A 184 -19.77 -13.88 -1.22
C ARG A 184 -18.64 -14.02 -0.20
N CYS A 185 -17.90 -12.95 0.12
CA CYS A 185 -16.90 -12.96 1.20
C CYS A 185 -17.52 -13.20 2.57
N ASP A 186 -18.68 -12.58 2.88
CA ASP A 186 -19.44 -12.83 4.09
C ASP A 186 -19.89 -14.30 4.19
N GLU A 187 -20.40 -14.88 3.11
CA GLU A 187 -20.75 -16.31 3.04
C GLU A 187 -19.53 -17.21 3.32
N LEU A 188 -18.39 -16.94 2.68
CA LEU A 188 -17.15 -17.69 2.91
C LEU A 188 -16.68 -17.56 4.36
N ALA A 189 -16.75 -16.37 4.95
CA ALA A 189 -16.38 -16.13 6.33
C ALA A 189 -17.28 -16.91 7.30
N ARG A 190 -18.59 -16.85 7.12
CA ARG A 190 -19.56 -17.59 7.97
C ARG A 190 -19.41 -19.11 7.85
N ASN A 191 -19.21 -19.61 6.65
CA ASN A 191 -19.00 -21.06 6.41
C ASN A 191 -17.67 -21.58 6.98
N ALA A 192 -16.70 -20.70 7.24
CA ALA A 192 -15.42 -21.04 7.85
C ALA A 192 -15.45 -21.06 9.39
N ILE A 193 -16.52 -20.61 10.03
CA ILE A 193 -16.70 -20.68 11.49
C ILE A 193 -16.86 -22.16 11.89
N LYS A 194 -15.99 -22.63 12.80
CA LYS A 194 -15.95 -24.03 13.28
C LYS A 194 -16.03 -24.09 14.81
#